data_ac391e10946ea08f029a988714233f32
#
_entry.id   ac391e10946ea08f029a988714233f32
#
_cell.length_a   1.000
_cell.length_b   1.000
_cell.length_c   1.000
_cell.angle_alpha   90.00
_cell.angle_beta   90.00
_cell.angle_gamma   90.00
#
_symmetry.space_group_name_H-M   'P 1'
#
loop_
_entity.id
_entity.type
_entity.pdbx_description
1 polymer ?
#
loop_
_entity_poly.entity_id
_entity_poly.type
_entity_poly.pdbx_seq_one_letter_code
_entity_poly.pdbx_strand_id
1 'polypeptide(L)'
;MPHPPQDTPQGTQDTPQAPPGPYRPAHRVAVLALEGLIPFEMGIPQRIFGRARDSAGRPLYEVVTCSVGPPGLVRTEADFSILVEKGPETLATADTVIVPASYQLGPVYTEGVLTEELTTAFTHLRPDTRMVSICTGSYVLAAAGFLDGRPATTHWSHAAHFQGLFPRIKVDADVLFVDDGDVLTSAGVAAGIDLCLHMLRRDHGTAVANDVARRTVVPPHRDGGQAQYIRRPLPEPQLATTAAARTWALARLHEPIQLRDMAEQESMSVRTFTRRFREEAGISPGQWLVRQRVERARQLLESTDLSVDQVARDAGFGTAQSMRQHLQSALGVPPTVYRRTFRATVGAGAVGGAGAVGGAGAAVGAGSVPHP
;
A
#
# COMPACT_ATOMS: atom_id res chain seq x y z
N MET A 1 23.70 -49.41 50.70
CA MET A 1 23.33 -48.08 50.21
C MET A 1 22.21 -48.26 49.21
N PRO A 2 20.97 -47.88 49.53
CA PRO A 2 19.83 -47.99 48.57
C PRO A 2 19.82 -46.80 47.60
N HIS A 3 19.47 -47.07 46.33
CA HIS A 3 19.28 -46.11 45.26
C HIS A 3 18.05 -45.23 45.54
N PRO A 4 18.05 -43.94 45.17
CA PRO A 4 16.85 -43.10 45.23
C PRO A 4 15.86 -43.43 44.09
N PRO A 5 14.58 -43.15 44.29
CA PRO A 5 13.53 -43.46 43.32
C PRO A 5 13.60 -42.50 42.11
N GLN A 6 13.32 -43.07 40.91
CA GLN A 6 13.20 -42.32 39.67
C GLN A 6 11.86 -41.56 39.64
N ASP A 7 11.93 -40.25 39.44
CA ASP A 7 10.77 -39.39 39.21
C ASP A 7 10.08 -39.76 37.88
N THR A 8 8.80 -40.08 37.95
CA THR A 8 7.90 -40.28 36.80
C THR A 8 7.51 -38.90 36.26
N PRO A 9 7.59 -38.65 34.95
CA PRO A 9 7.14 -37.38 34.39
C PRO A 9 5.61 -37.23 34.54
N GLN A 10 5.21 -36.13 35.18
CA GLN A 10 3.80 -35.71 35.28
C GLN A 10 3.25 -35.41 33.91
N GLY A 11 2.20 -36.13 33.51
CA GLY A 11 1.45 -35.91 32.33
C GLY A 11 0.84 -34.50 32.27
N THR A 12 1.13 -33.76 31.22
CA THR A 12 0.48 -32.50 30.87
C THR A 12 -1.02 -32.77 30.71
N GLN A 13 -1.82 -32.23 31.63
CA GLN A 13 -3.29 -32.24 31.50
C GLN A 13 -3.67 -31.38 30.30
N ASP A 14 -4.16 -32.03 29.24
CA ASP A 14 -4.85 -31.39 28.14
C ASP A 14 -6.09 -30.66 28.69
N THR A 15 -6.04 -29.34 28.70
CA THR A 15 -7.19 -28.50 29.04
C THR A 15 -8.24 -28.73 27.93
N PRO A 16 -9.48 -29.13 28.24
CA PRO A 16 -10.51 -29.34 27.23
C PRO A 16 -10.75 -28.02 26.47
N GLN A 17 -10.54 -28.04 25.17
CA GLN A 17 -10.94 -26.93 24.29
C GLN A 17 -12.44 -26.71 24.42
N ALA A 18 -12.87 -25.46 24.68
CA ALA A 18 -14.28 -25.09 24.70
C ALA A 18 -14.95 -25.51 23.39
N PRO A 19 -16.21 -25.98 23.44
CA PRO A 19 -16.92 -26.40 22.23
C PRO A 19 -17.02 -25.24 21.23
N PRO A 20 -16.88 -25.50 19.92
CA PRO A 20 -16.97 -24.47 18.91
C PRO A 20 -18.36 -23.80 18.99
N GLY A 21 -18.37 -22.46 19.04
CA GLY A 21 -19.59 -21.66 19.03
C GLY A 21 -20.47 -21.96 17.81
N PRO A 22 -21.74 -21.47 17.79
CA PRO A 22 -22.67 -21.73 16.71
C PRO A 22 -22.07 -21.28 15.36
N TYR A 23 -22.25 -22.09 14.33
CA TYR A 23 -21.81 -21.81 12.96
C TYR A 23 -22.41 -20.46 12.50
N ARG A 24 -21.56 -19.50 12.18
CA ARG A 24 -21.93 -18.29 11.41
C ARG A 24 -21.63 -18.56 9.94
N PRO A 25 -22.52 -18.17 9.00
CA PRO A 25 -22.20 -18.18 7.58
C PRO A 25 -20.90 -17.43 7.33
N ALA A 26 -20.08 -17.92 6.40
CA ALA A 26 -18.85 -17.22 6.02
C ALA A 26 -19.20 -15.85 5.45
N HIS A 27 -18.44 -14.80 5.85
CA HIS A 27 -18.57 -13.45 5.31
C HIS A 27 -18.23 -13.45 3.81
N ARG A 28 -19.15 -13.00 2.96
CA ARG A 28 -19.01 -13.09 1.52
C ARG A 28 -18.32 -11.85 0.94
N VAL A 29 -17.19 -12.06 0.26
CA VAL A 29 -16.40 -11.03 -0.40
C VAL A 29 -16.52 -11.20 -1.91
N ALA A 30 -17.13 -10.25 -2.60
CA ALA A 30 -17.11 -10.19 -4.05
C ALA A 30 -15.93 -9.33 -4.52
N VAL A 31 -15.14 -9.84 -5.47
CA VAL A 31 -14.03 -9.13 -6.11
C VAL A 31 -14.43 -8.83 -7.54
N LEU A 32 -14.53 -7.54 -7.88
CA LEU A 32 -15.02 -7.09 -9.17
C LEU A 32 -13.90 -7.08 -10.20
N ALA A 33 -14.01 -7.93 -11.22
CA ALA A 33 -13.05 -8.00 -12.31
C ALA A 33 -13.39 -6.96 -13.39
N LEU A 34 -12.52 -5.96 -13.54
CA LEU A 34 -12.61 -4.91 -14.55
C LEU A 34 -11.71 -5.25 -15.75
N GLU A 35 -12.06 -4.79 -16.96
CA GLU A 35 -11.16 -4.86 -18.10
C GLU A 35 -9.83 -4.17 -17.80
N GLY A 36 -8.71 -4.75 -18.24
CA GLY A 36 -7.36 -4.25 -17.93
C GLY A 36 -6.97 -4.38 -16.45
N LEU A 37 -7.59 -5.30 -15.71
CA LEU A 37 -7.28 -5.54 -14.29
C LEU A 37 -5.81 -5.91 -14.09
N ILE A 38 -5.27 -5.54 -12.94
CA ILE A 38 -3.90 -5.90 -12.52
C ILE A 38 -3.96 -7.25 -11.79
N PRO A 39 -3.35 -8.33 -12.33
CA PRO A 39 -3.46 -9.69 -11.79
C PRO A 39 -2.99 -9.81 -10.34
N PHE A 40 -1.90 -9.10 -9.99
CA PHE A 40 -1.38 -9.11 -8.63
C PHE A 40 -2.43 -8.61 -7.62
N GLU A 41 -3.04 -7.47 -7.89
CA GLU A 41 -4.01 -6.83 -6.98
C GLU A 41 -5.34 -7.60 -6.94
N MET A 42 -5.73 -8.15 -8.08
CA MET A 42 -6.90 -9.03 -8.17
C MET A 42 -6.77 -10.29 -7.29
N GLY A 43 -5.55 -10.82 -7.16
CA GLY A 43 -5.27 -12.02 -6.36
C GLY A 43 -5.20 -11.78 -4.86
N ILE A 44 -5.03 -10.53 -4.40
CA ILE A 44 -4.84 -10.19 -2.98
C ILE A 44 -6.01 -10.65 -2.09
N PRO A 45 -7.29 -10.33 -2.42
CA PRO A 45 -8.43 -10.73 -1.59
C PRO A 45 -8.52 -12.24 -1.42
N GLN A 46 -8.36 -13.01 -2.50
CA GLN A 46 -8.38 -14.46 -2.46
C GLN A 46 -7.21 -15.01 -1.62
N ARG A 47 -6.03 -14.41 -1.73
CA ARG A 47 -4.86 -14.82 -0.94
C ARG A 47 -5.05 -14.60 0.55
N ILE A 48 -5.65 -13.47 0.95
CA ILE A 48 -5.80 -13.11 2.36
C ILE A 48 -7.07 -13.72 2.95
N PHE A 49 -8.24 -13.39 2.43
CA PHE A 49 -9.52 -13.84 2.99
C PHE A 49 -9.79 -15.33 2.72
N GLY A 50 -9.44 -15.82 1.54
CA GLY A 50 -9.61 -17.24 1.18
C GLY A 50 -8.76 -18.20 2.05
N ARG A 51 -7.77 -17.70 2.80
CA ARG A 51 -6.94 -18.48 3.73
C ARG A 51 -7.35 -18.34 5.20
N ALA A 52 -8.24 -17.42 5.52
CA ALA A 52 -8.68 -17.17 6.89
C ALA A 52 -9.55 -18.33 7.39
N ARG A 53 -9.19 -18.87 8.55
CA ARG A 53 -9.86 -20.01 9.19
C ARG A 53 -10.12 -19.69 10.67
N ASP A 54 -11.19 -20.23 11.21
CA ASP A 54 -11.43 -20.24 12.66
C ASP A 54 -10.60 -21.33 13.36
N SER A 55 -10.72 -21.41 14.67
CA SER A 55 -10.03 -22.43 15.51
C SER A 55 -10.41 -23.87 15.17
N ALA A 56 -11.55 -24.11 14.52
CA ALA A 56 -12.00 -25.41 14.05
C ALA A 56 -11.59 -25.69 12.57
N GLY A 57 -10.80 -24.80 11.94
CA GLY A 57 -10.35 -24.93 10.56
C GLY A 57 -11.41 -24.53 9.51
N ARG A 58 -12.57 -24.00 9.91
CA ARG A 58 -13.65 -23.63 8.99
C ARG A 58 -13.33 -22.29 8.31
N PRO A 59 -13.69 -22.10 7.02
CA PRO A 59 -13.52 -20.83 6.33
C PRO A 59 -14.28 -19.71 7.04
N LEU A 60 -13.63 -18.55 7.21
CA LEU A 60 -14.24 -17.34 7.76
C LEU A 60 -14.83 -16.45 6.66
N TYR A 61 -14.33 -16.60 5.43
CA TYR A 61 -14.79 -15.87 4.25
C TYR A 61 -15.02 -16.80 3.08
N GLU A 62 -16.03 -16.45 2.28
CA GLU A 62 -16.24 -16.94 0.92
C GLU A 62 -15.83 -15.82 -0.05
N VAL A 63 -14.78 -16.02 -0.82
CA VAL A 63 -14.32 -15.03 -1.80
C VAL A 63 -14.75 -15.44 -3.20
N VAL A 64 -15.50 -14.58 -3.87
CA VAL A 64 -16.04 -14.85 -5.21
C VAL A 64 -15.59 -13.72 -6.15
N THR A 65 -15.03 -14.08 -7.30
CA THR A 65 -14.74 -13.12 -8.38
C THR A 65 -15.94 -13.03 -9.29
N CYS A 66 -16.34 -11.79 -9.67
CA CYS A 66 -17.41 -11.53 -10.62
C CYS A 66 -17.00 -10.49 -11.65
N SER A 67 -17.54 -10.57 -12.85
CA SER A 67 -17.39 -9.59 -13.91
C SER A 67 -18.36 -8.41 -13.70
N VAL A 68 -18.08 -7.30 -14.37
CA VAL A 68 -18.99 -6.14 -14.43
C VAL A 68 -20.22 -6.45 -15.27
N GLY A 69 -20.02 -7.15 -16.40
CA GLY A 69 -21.06 -7.63 -17.30
C GLY A 69 -21.29 -9.14 -17.20
N PRO A 70 -21.78 -9.78 -18.26
CA PRO A 70 -21.96 -11.24 -18.29
C PRO A 70 -20.66 -11.99 -17.99
N PRO A 71 -20.76 -13.24 -17.46
CA PRO A 71 -19.59 -14.11 -17.31
C PRO A 71 -18.81 -14.27 -18.60
N GLY A 72 -17.47 -14.27 -18.54
CA GLY A 72 -16.66 -14.39 -19.73
C GLY A 72 -15.17 -14.15 -19.49
N LEU A 73 -14.43 -13.95 -20.58
CA LEU A 73 -13.02 -13.58 -20.54
C LEU A 73 -12.89 -12.10 -20.20
N VAL A 74 -12.05 -11.80 -19.22
CA VAL A 74 -11.65 -10.45 -18.83
C VAL A 74 -10.15 -10.32 -19.12
N ARG A 75 -9.76 -9.30 -19.89
CA ARG A 75 -8.36 -9.02 -20.19
C ARG A 75 -7.67 -8.44 -18.97
N THR A 76 -6.42 -8.84 -18.78
CA THR A 76 -5.55 -8.24 -17.77
C THR A 76 -4.64 -7.18 -18.40
N GLU A 77 -3.89 -6.45 -17.59
CA GLU A 77 -2.81 -5.59 -18.09
C GLU A 77 -1.62 -6.39 -18.64
N ALA A 78 -1.52 -7.66 -18.23
CA ALA A 78 -0.47 -8.58 -18.66
C ALA A 78 -0.83 -9.26 -20.00
N ASP A 79 0.00 -10.19 -20.45
CA ASP A 79 -0.13 -10.92 -21.71
C ASP A 79 -1.14 -12.08 -21.69
N PHE A 80 -2.03 -12.14 -20.68
CA PHE A 80 -3.04 -13.16 -20.53
C PHE A 80 -4.41 -12.59 -20.15
N SER A 81 -5.46 -13.40 -20.30
CA SER A 81 -6.82 -13.11 -19.83
C SER A 81 -7.25 -14.11 -18.79
N ILE A 82 -8.21 -13.75 -17.93
CA ILE A 82 -8.84 -14.66 -16.97
C ILE A 82 -10.27 -14.97 -17.37
N LEU A 83 -10.72 -16.19 -17.13
CA LEU A 83 -12.13 -16.54 -17.24
C LEU A 83 -12.83 -16.25 -15.91
N VAL A 84 -13.85 -15.39 -15.95
CA VAL A 84 -14.71 -15.06 -14.80
C VAL A 84 -16.06 -15.71 -15.01
N GLU A 85 -16.41 -16.65 -14.12
CA GLU A 85 -17.60 -17.52 -14.27
C GLU A 85 -18.87 -16.93 -13.65
N LYS A 86 -18.77 -15.83 -12.91
CA LYS A 86 -19.88 -15.16 -12.23
C LYS A 86 -20.09 -13.77 -12.75
N GLY A 87 -21.34 -13.38 -12.88
CA GLY A 87 -21.73 -12.04 -13.28
C GLY A 87 -22.00 -11.09 -12.10
N PRO A 88 -22.46 -9.84 -12.40
CA PRO A 88 -22.68 -8.80 -11.40
C PRO A 88 -23.79 -9.12 -10.39
N GLU A 89 -24.68 -10.04 -10.67
CA GLU A 89 -25.69 -10.54 -9.71
C GLU A 89 -25.07 -11.08 -8.41
N THR A 90 -23.79 -11.45 -8.45
CA THR A 90 -23.00 -11.86 -7.28
C THR A 90 -22.96 -10.77 -6.21
N LEU A 91 -23.01 -9.49 -6.61
CA LEU A 91 -22.99 -8.36 -5.71
C LEU A 91 -24.20 -8.32 -4.76
N ALA A 92 -25.33 -8.86 -5.17
CA ALA A 92 -26.57 -8.90 -4.36
C ALA A 92 -26.43 -9.70 -3.06
N THR A 93 -25.45 -10.57 -2.97
CA THR A 93 -25.21 -11.43 -1.80
C THR A 93 -23.88 -11.14 -1.09
N ALA A 94 -23.12 -10.14 -1.56
CA ALA A 94 -21.84 -9.79 -1.00
C ALA A 94 -21.99 -8.93 0.26
N ASP A 95 -21.26 -9.27 1.34
CA ASP A 95 -21.13 -8.45 2.54
C ASP A 95 -20.02 -7.40 2.37
N THR A 96 -19.05 -7.70 1.51
CA THR A 96 -17.98 -6.76 1.09
C THR A 96 -17.79 -6.87 -0.41
N VAL A 97 -17.65 -5.72 -1.08
CA VAL A 97 -17.25 -5.63 -2.48
C VAL A 97 -15.88 -4.98 -2.56
N ILE A 98 -14.93 -5.62 -3.23
CA ILE A 98 -13.60 -5.11 -3.46
C ILE A 98 -13.44 -4.79 -4.94
N VAL A 99 -13.08 -3.54 -5.24
CA VAL A 99 -12.74 -3.06 -6.57
C VAL A 99 -11.21 -2.95 -6.69
N PRO A 100 -10.54 -3.90 -7.34
CA PRO A 100 -9.10 -3.85 -7.59
C PRO A 100 -8.74 -2.80 -8.64
N ALA A 101 -7.43 -2.61 -8.83
CA ALA A 101 -6.93 -1.72 -9.86
C ALA A 101 -7.19 -2.24 -11.28
N SER A 102 -7.38 -1.27 -12.17
CA SER A 102 -7.37 -1.46 -13.63
C SER A 102 -6.70 -0.28 -14.32
N TYR A 103 -6.03 -0.55 -15.44
CA TYR A 103 -5.50 0.48 -16.34
C TYR A 103 -6.48 0.87 -17.45
N GLN A 104 -7.63 0.21 -17.57
CA GLN A 104 -8.62 0.47 -18.61
C GLN A 104 -9.95 0.94 -18.01
N LEU A 105 -9.91 2.00 -17.21
CA LEU A 105 -11.08 2.57 -16.56
C LEU A 105 -11.92 3.50 -17.47
N GLY A 106 -11.39 3.89 -18.64
CA GLY A 106 -12.10 4.74 -19.60
C GLY A 106 -12.68 6.01 -18.98
N PRO A 107 -14.00 6.30 -19.17
CA PRO A 107 -14.66 7.49 -18.65
C PRO A 107 -14.56 7.65 -17.12
N VAL A 108 -14.43 6.55 -16.38
CA VAL A 108 -14.25 6.59 -14.92
C VAL A 108 -12.96 7.33 -14.56
N TYR A 109 -11.89 7.10 -15.33
CA TYR A 109 -10.60 7.77 -15.10
C TYR A 109 -10.53 9.17 -15.71
N THR A 110 -11.10 9.37 -16.92
CA THR A 110 -10.96 10.62 -17.65
C THR A 110 -11.99 11.68 -17.28
N GLU A 111 -13.21 11.26 -16.91
CA GLU A 111 -14.37 12.13 -16.72
C GLU A 111 -14.99 12.01 -15.32
N GLY A 112 -14.58 10.99 -14.54
CA GLY A 112 -15.16 10.72 -13.23
C GLY A 112 -16.59 10.18 -13.28
N VAL A 113 -16.97 9.53 -14.38
CA VAL A 113 -18.33 9.04 -14.61
C VAL A 113 -18.31 7.52 -14.77
N LEU A 114 -19.27 6.83 -14.12
CA LEU A 114 -19.43 5.39 -14.31
C LEU A 114 -19.83 5.05 -15.74
N THR A 115 -19.32 3.94 -16.23
CA THR A 115 -19.85 3.32 -17.46
C THR A 115 -21.25 2.77 -17.20
N GLU A 116 -22.03 2.57 -18.27
CA GLU A 116 -23.36 1.97 -18.19
C GLU A 116 -23.31 0.58 -17.53
N GLU A 117 -22.28 -0.22 -17.86
CA GLU A 117 -22.08 -1.55 -17.29
C GLU A 117 -21.84 -1.48 -15.78
N LEU A 118 -20.96 -0.58 -15.31
CA LEU A 118 -20.71 -0.39 -13.87
C LEU A 118 -21.95 0.12 -13.15
N THR A 119 -22.68 1.05 -13.76
CA THR A 119 -23.94 1.57 -13.21
C THR A 119 -24.94 0.43 -13.05
N THR A 120 -25.10 -0.41 -14.06
CA THR A 120 -25.99 -1.58 -14.03
C THR A 120 -25.53 -2.58 -12.97
N ALA A 121 -24.22 -2.91 -12.92
CA ALA A 121 -23.67 -3.83 -11.92
C ALA A 121 -23.97 -3.34 -10.49
N PHE A 122 -23.81 -2.04 -10.23
CA PHE A 122 -24.01 -1.49 -8.89
C PHE A 122 -25.49 -1.39 -8.46
N THR A 123 -26.45 -1.59 -9.36
CA THR A 123 -27.87 -1.76 -8.97
C THR A 123 -28.10 -3.01 -8.14
N HIS A 124 -27.21 -3.99 -8.19
CA HIS A 124 -27.27 -5.21 -7.37
C HIS A 124 -26.74 -5.02 -5.94
N LEU A 125 -26.06 -3.90 -5.63
CA LEU A 125 -25.49 -3.69 -4.30
C LEU A 125 -26.58 -3.55 -3.23
N ARG A 126 -26.33 -4.15 -2.07
CA ARG A 126 -27.15 -3.92 -0.88
C ARG A 126 -26.70 -2.63 -0.17
N PRO A 127 -27.60 -1.92 0.52
CA PRO A 127 -27.25 -0.67 1.22
C PRO A 127 -26.18 -0.84 2.31
N ASP A 128 -26.07 -2.02 2.90
CA ASP A 128 -25.14 -2.36 4.00
C ASP A 128 -23.83 -3.01 3.52
N THR A 129 -23.62 -3.09 2.20
CA THR A 129 -22.40 -3.66 1.63
C THR A 129 -21.20 -2.78 1.92
N ARG A 130 -20.15 -3.36 2.52
CA ARG A 130 -18.86 -2.69 2.73
C ARG A 130 -18.13 -2.55 1.39
N MET A 131 -17.75 -1.32 1.03
CA MET A 131 -17.08 -1.00 -0.22
C MET A 131 -15.58 -0.82 -0.01
N VAL A 132 -14.78 -1.48 -0.81
CA VAL A 132 -13.31 -1.48 -0.68
C VAL A 132 -12.67 -1.24 -2.03
N SER A 133 -11.65 -0.38 -2.09
CA SER A 133 -10.84 -0.21 -3.29
C SER A 133 -9.36 -0.49 -3.05
N ILE A 134 -8.73 -1.02 -4.07
CA ILE A 134 -7.28 -1.18 -4.13
C ILE A 134 -6.77 -0.31 -5.29
N CYS A 135 -5.83 0.61 -5.00
CA CYS A 135 -5.17 1.46 -6.01
C CYS A 135 -6.19 2.29 -6.83
N THR A 136 -6.14 2.21 -8.17
CA THR A 136 -7.05 2.93 -9.09
C THR A 136 -8.51 2.47 -9.00
N GLY A 137 -8.80 1.37 -8.29
CA GLY A 137 -10.19 1.00 -7.96
C GLY A 137 -10.95 2.10 -7.20
N SER A 138 -10.23 3.02 -6.53
CA SER A 138 -10.80 4.19 -5.86
C SER A 138 -11.57 5.11 -6.81
N TYR A 139 -11.17 5.20 -8.09
CA TYR A 139 -11.89 5.99 -9.09
C TYR A 139 -13.31 5.48 -9.32
N VAL A 140 -13.50 4.16 -9.30
CA VAL A 140 -14.83 3.55 -9.45
C VAL A 140 -15.70 3.89 -8.24
N LEU A 141 -15.15 3.79 -7.01
CA LEU A 141 -15.90 4.17 -5.81
C LEU A 141 -16.23 5.67 -5.78
N ALA A 142 -15.31 6.52 -6.25
CA ALA A 142 -15.52 7.96 -6.35
C ALA A 142 -16.60 8.31 -7.36
N ALA A 143 -16.55 7.75 -8.58
CA ALA A 143 -17.54 7.95 -9.62
C ALA A 143 -18.94 7.44 -9.22
N ALA A 144 -19.00 6.43 -8.35
CA ALA A 144 -20.24 5.92 -7.77
C ALA A 144 -20.75 6.75 -6.57
N GLY A 145 -20.00 7.78 -6.13
CA GLY A 145 -20.38 8.66 -5.02
C GLY A 145 -20.09 8.12 -3.62
N PHE A 146 -19.48 6.94 -3.48
CA PHE A 146 -19.18 6.35 -2.17
C PHE A 146 -18.14 7.13 -1.36
N LEU A 147 -17.33 7.97 -2.01
CA LEU A 147 -16.24 8.72 -1.37
C LEU A 147 -16.55 10.21 -1.16
N ASP A 148 -17.72 10.68 -1.51
CA ASP A 148 -18.10 12.09 -1.39
C ASP A 148 -18.01 12.62 0.05
N GLY A 149 -17.15 13.61 0.27
CA GLY A 149 -16.90 14.22 1.58
C GLY A 149 -16.06 13.37 2.54
N ARG A 150 -15.68 12.16 2.15
CA ARG A 150 -14.93 11.21 2.97
C ARG A 150 -13.42 11.31 2.77
N PRO A 151 -12.61 10.88 3.76
CA PRO A 151 -11.19 10.65 3.55
C PRO A 151 -10.96 9.42 2.68
N ALA A 152 -9.99 9.49 1.77
CA ALA A 152 -9.64 8.37 0.90
C ALA A 152 -8.17 8.43 0.49
N THR A 153 -7.63 7.32 0.01
CA THR A 153 -6.33 7.25 -0.65
C THR A 153 -6.41 6.47 -1.95
N THR A 154 -5.43 6.67 -2.79
CA THR A 154 -5.18 5.93 -4.03
C THR A 154 -3.67 5.78 -4.21
N HIS A 155 -3.23 5.16 -5.31
CA HIS A 155 -1.81 5.11 -5.61
C HIS A 155 -1.23 6.53 -5.77
N TRP A 156 -0.08 6.77 -5.17
CA TRP A 156 0.53 8.10 -5.12
C TRP A 156 0.68 8.80 -6.48
N SER A 157 0.99 8.04 -7.54
CA SER A 157 1.15 8.60 -8.90
C SER A 157 -0.15 9.13 -9.49
N HIS A 158 -1.30 8.69 -8.98
CA HIS A 158 -2.63 9.10 -9.42
C HIS A 158 -3.30 10.10 -8.47
N ALA A 159 -2.74 10.33 -7.28
CA ALA A 159 -3.41 11.10 -6.24
C ALA A 159 -3.75 12.55 -6.65
N ALA A 160 -2.85 13.24 -7.35
CA ALA A 160 -3.10 14.60 -7.83
C ALA A 160 -4.22 14.65 -8.88
N HIS A 161 -4.22 13.72 -9.83
CA HIS A 161 -5.28 13.59 -10.83
C HIS A 161 -6.62 13.22 -10.16
N PHE A 162 -6.60 12.27 -9.24
CA PHE A 162 -7.78 11.84 -8.48
C PHE A 162 -8.40 12.99 -7.68
N GLN A 163 -7.58 13.77 -6.96
CA GLN A 163 -8.06 14.95 -6.23
C GLN A 163 -8.63 16.03 -7.16
N GLY A 164 -8.02 16.24 -8.34
CA GLY A 164 -8.51 17.19 -9.34
C GLY A 164 -9.86 16.79 -9.92
N LEU A 165 -10.05 15.49 -10.19
CA LEU A 165 -11.27 14.95 -10.79
C LEU A 165 -12.42 14.88 -9.76
N PHE A 166 -12.10 14.60 -8.47
CA PHE A 166 -13.08 14.46 -7.39
C PHE A 166 -12.79 15.44 -6.24
N PRO A 167 -13.05 16.74 -6.40
CA PRO A 167 -12.65 17.77 -5.44
C PRO A 167 -13.34 17.69 -4.07
N ARG A 168 -14.45 16.95 -3.96
CA ARG A 168 -15.16 16.73 -2.69
C ARG A 168 -14.51 15.66 -1.81
N ILE A 169 -13.64 14.84 -2.34
CA ILE A 169 -12.93 13.78 -1.60
C ILE A 169 -11.72 14.39 -0.87
N LYS A 170 -11.48 13.95 0.35
CA LYS A 170 -10.30 14.35 1.12
C LYS A 170 -9.17 13.35 0.86
N VAL A 171 -8.42 13.56 -0.22
CA VAL A 171 -7.37 12.62 -0.63
C VAL A 171 -6.13 12.76 0.25
N ASP A 172 -5.69 11.68 0.88
CA ASP A 172 -4.38 11.57 1.52
C ASP A 172 -3.47 10.62 0.70
N ALA A 173 -2.55 11.21 -0.04
CA ALA A 173 -1.60 10.48 -0.89
C ALA A 173 -0.44 9.84 -0.09
N ASP A 174 -0.28 10.20 1.18
CA ASP A 174 0.88 9.79 1.98
C ASP A 174 0.65 8.49 2.77
N VAL A 175 -0.58 7.98 2.83
CA VAL A 175 -0.96 6.81 3.65
C VAL A 175 -1.09 5.53 2.84
N LEU A 176 -0.89 4.38 3.48
CA LEU A 176 -1.05 3.07 2.83
C LEU A 176 -2.52 2.74 2.58
N PHE A 177 -3.38 3.03 3.55
CA PHE A 177 -4.82 2.84 3.43
C PHE A 177 -5.59 3.75 4.39
N VAL A 178 -6.84 3.97 4.05
CA VAL A 178 -7.84 4.68 4.87
C VAL A 178 -8.98 3.72 5.19
N ASP A 179 -9.35 3.61 6.47
CA ASP A 179 -10.55 2.92 6.95
C ASP A 179 -11.55 3.97 7.44
N ASP A 180 -12.62 4.19 6.69
CA ASP A 180 -13.73 5.09 7.04
C ASP A 180 -15.01 4.28 7.38
N GLY A 181 -14.84 3.12 8.03
CA GLY A 181 -15.94 2.29 8.51
C GLY A 181 -16.49 1.32 7.46
N ASP A 182 -17.47 1.74 6.70
CA ASP A 182 -18.12 0.99 5.62
C ASP A 182 -17.41 1.15 4.27
N VAL A 183 -16.55 2.15 4.12
CA VAL A 183 -15.76 2.39 2.92
C VAL A 183 -14.27 2.43 3.24
N LEU A 184 -13.49 1.60 2.55
CA LEU A 184 -12.05 1.52 2.76
C LEU A 184 -11.30 1.66 1.42
N THR A 185 -10.19 2.37 1.46
CA THR A 185 -9.36 2.58 0.25
C THR A 185 -7.89 2.31 0.55
N SER A 186 -7.14 1.79 -0.42
CA SER A 186 -5.69 1.59 -0.27
C SER A 186 -4.90 2.10 -1.47
N ALA A 187 -3.62 2.39 -1.21
CA ALA A 187 -2.65 2.81 -2.21
C ALA A 187 -2.31 1.75 -3.27
N GLY A 188 -2.79 0.53 -3.09
CA GLY A 188 -2.55 -0.57 -4.01
C GLY A 188 -1.24 -1.30 -3.79
N VAL A 189 -0.93 -2.23 -4.68
CA VAL A 189 0.24 -3.10 -4.60
C VAL A 189 0.34 -3.74 -3.20
N ALA A 190 1.48 -3.64 -2.52
CA ALA A 190 1.66 -4.21 -1.18
C ALA A 190 0.70 -3.60 -0.13
N ALA A 191 0.28 -2.34 -0.28
CA ALA A 191 -0.68 -1.72 0.62
C ALA A 191 -2.09 -2.34 0.54
N GLY A 192 -2.44 -2.97 -0.58
CA GLY A 192 -3.67 -3.78 -0.69
C GLY A 192 -3.65 -5.00 0.23
N ILE A 193 -2.46 -5.63 0.41
CA ILE A 193 -2.28 -6.71 1.38
C ILE A 193 -2.49 -6.20 2.81
N ASP A 194 -1.92 -5.02 3.14
CA ASP A 194 -2.05 -4.43 4.47
C ASP A 194 -3.50 -4.08 4.80
N LEU A 195 -4.23 -3.50 3.84
CA LEU A 195 -5.65 -3.23 4.00
C LEU A 195 -6.44 -4.51 4.26
N CYS A 196 -6.25 -5.56 3.46
CA CYS A 196 -6.94 -6.83 3.65
C CYS A 196 -6.60 -7.50 5.00
N LEU A 197 -5.33 -7.43 5.46
CA LEU A 197 -4.93 -7.90 6.78
C LEU A 197 -5.51 -7.03 7.91
N HIS A 198 -5.63 -5.72 7.71
CA HIS A 198 -6.31 -4.82 8.64
C HIS A 198 -7.79 -5.18 8.78
N MET A 199 -8.50 -5.38 7.67
CA MET A 199 -9.89 -5.83 7.67
C MET A 199 -10.04 -7.17 8.40
N LEU A 200 -9.20 -8.15 8.09
CA LEU A 200 -9.20 -9.46 8.74
C LEU A 200 -8.97 -9.34 10.26
N ARG A 201 -8.08 -8.44 10.69
CA ARG A 201 -7.84 -8.16 12.11
C ARG A 201 -9.04 -7.51 12.79
N ARG A 202 -9.71 -6.58 12.11
CA ARG A 202 -10.93 -5.92 12.61
C ARG A 202 -12.08 -6.91 12.75
N ASP A 203 -12.24 -7.79 11.76
CA ASP A 203 -13.37 -8.72 11.69
C ASP A 203 -13.19 -9.96 12.61
N HIS A 204 -11.94 -10.50 12.74
CA HIS A 204 -11.67 -11.80 13.39
C HIS A 204 -10.51 -11.78 14.39
N GLY A 205 -9.93 -10.61 14.65
CA GLY A 205 -8.89 -10.42 15.65
C GLY A 205 -7.47 -10.71 15.16
N THR A 206 -6.52 -10.36 16.04
CA THR A 206 -5.09 -10.35 15.72
C THR A 206 -4.52 -11.76 15.45
N ALA A 207 -5.02 -12.78 16.13
CA ALA A 207 -4.49 -14.14 15.99
C ALA A 207 -4.69 -14.69 14.56
N VAL A 208 -5.90 -14.54 14.02
CA VAL A 208 -6.25 -14.97 12.66
C VAL A 208 -5.45 -14.17 11.62
N ALA A 209 -5.39 -12.84 11.77
CA ALA A 209 -4.64 -11.99 10.86
C ALA A 209 -3.14 -12.33 10.83
N ASN A 210 -2.53 -12.60 11.99
CA ASN A 210 -1.13 -12.99 12.10
C ASN A 210 -0.84 -14.36 11.48
N ASP A 211 -1.76 -15.33 11.60
CA ASP A 211 -1.59 -16.63 10.95
C ASP A 211 -1.60 -16.49 9.42
N VAL A 212 -2.56 -15.75 8.88
CA VAL A 212 -2.64 -15.49 7.43
C VAL A 212 -1.42 -14.71 6.94
N ALA A 213 -0.94 -13.71 7.68
CA ALA A 213 0.26 -12.93 7.33
C ALA A 213 1.51 -13.84 7.26
N ARG A 214 1.72 -14.74 8.23
CA ARG A 214 2.83 -15.73 8.18
C ARG A 214 2.76 -16.60 6.93
N ARG A 215 1.57 -17.13 6.59
CA ARG A 215 1.36 -17.96 5.40
C ARG A 215 1.49 -17.18 4.09
N THR A 216 1.38 -15.86 4.15
CA THR A 216 1.57 -14.96 3.00
C THR A 216 3.01 -14.44 2.92
N VAL A 217 3.83 -14.70 3.97
CA VAL A 217 5.24 -14.28 4.09
C VAL A 217 5.36 -12.75 4.07
N VAL A 218 4.46 -12.09 4.77
CA VAL A 218 4.45 -10.61 4.93
C VAL A 218 4.44 -10.23 6.41
N PRO A 219 4.86 -9.01 6.77
CA PRO A 219 4.72 -8.50 8.12
C PRO A 219 3.25 -8.58 8.58
N PRO A 220 2.99 -8.98 9.84
CA PRO A 220 1.61 -9.17 10.31
C PRO A 220 0.84 -7.87 10.45
N HIS A 221 1.53 -6.75 10.54
CA HIS A 221 0.92 -5.43 10.69
C HIS A 221 1.82 -4.34 10.10
N ARG A 222 1.24 -3.51 9.27
CA ARG A 222 1.69 -2.16 8.94
C ARG A 222 0.55 -1.19 9.22
N ASP A 223 0.87 -0.07 9.87
CA ASP A 223 -0.12 0.98 10.14
C ASP A 223 -0.55 1.65 8.84
N GLY A 224 -1.85 1.85 8.65
CA GLY A 224 -2.39 2.53 7.46
C GLY A 224 -1.83 3.93 7.26
N GLY A 225 -1.54 4.64 8.34
CA GLY A 225 -0.90 5.97 8.32
C GLY A 225 0.58 5.98 7.94
N GLN A 226 1.21 4.83 7.67
CA GLN A 226 2.58 4.81 7.15
C GLN A 226 2.63 5.37 5.73
N ALA A 227 3.71 6.09 5.41
CA ALA A 227 3.91 6.69 4.11
C ALA A 227 4.07 5.65 3.00
N GLN A 228 3.45 5.90 1.85
CA GLN A 228 3.77 5.22 0.59
C GLN A 228 5.23 5.52 0.21
N TYR A 229 5.87 4.62 -0.55
CA TYR A 229 7.22 4.86 -1.10
C TYR A 229 7.13 5.81 -2.31
N ILE A 230 6.90 7.08 -2.05
CA ILE A 230 6.70 8.10 -3.08
C ILE A 230 8.05 8.65 -3.53
N ARG A 231 8.33 8.65 -4.85
CA ARG A 231 9.25 9.63 -5.43
C ARG A 231 8.49 10.95 -5.49
N ARG A 232 8.70 11.84 -4.53
CA ARG A 232 8.11 13.18 -4.62
C ARG A 232 8.87 13.99 -5.67
N PRO A 233 8.25 14.37 -6.80
CA PRO A 233 8.75 15.48 -7.58
C PRO A 233 8.80 16.71 -6.65
N LEU A 234 9.88 17.47 -6.71
CA LEU A 234 9.87 18.78 -6.11
C LEU A 234 8.69 19.57 -6.70
N PRO A 235 7.78 20.14 -5.90
CA PRO A 235 6.70 20.96 -6.45
C PRO A 235 7.31 22.05 -7.31
N GLU A 236 6.82 22.24 -8.53
CA GLU A 236 7.24 23.36 -9.36
C GLU A 236 6.99 24.68 -8.62
N PRO A 237 7.95 25.61 -8.58
CA PRO A 237 7.94 26.76 -7.67
C PRO A 237 7.01 27.91 -8.07
N GLN A 238 6.04 27.75 -8.93
CA GLN A 238 5.50 28.88 -9.69
C GLN A 238 4.39 29.73 -9.05
N LEU A 239 3.79 29.34 -7.91
CA LEU A 239 2.73 30.18 -7.29
C LEU A 239 2.71 30.19 -5.75
N ALA A 240 3.59 29.46 -5.06
CA ALA A 240 3.57 29.36 -3.61
C ALA A 240 4.46 30.43 -2.95
N THR A 241 3.92 31.20 -2.03
CA THR A 241 4.63 32.28 -1.31
C THR A 241 5.71 31.76 -0.36
N THR A 242 5.84 30.44 -0.16
CA THR A 242 6.91 29.79 0.63
C THR A 242 7.85 28.92 -0.24
N ALA A 243 7.83 29.12 -1.56
CA ALA A 243 8.60 28.31 -2.50
C ALA A 243 10.11 28.52 -2.40
N ALA A 244 10.57 29.78 -2.24
CA ALA A 244 11.99 30.10 -2.12
C ALA A 244 12.57 29.48 -0.84
N ALA A 245 11.85 29.55 0.28
CA ALA A 245 12.25 28.95 1.55
C ALA A 245 12.38 27.43 1.44
N ARG A 246 11.46 26.78 0.73
CA ARG A 246 11.52 25.31 0.50
C ARG A 246 12.72 24.94 -0.37
N THR A 247 12.93 25.63 -1.48
CA THR A 247 14.09 25.41 -2.36
C THR A 247 15.41 25.61 -1.63
N TRP A 248 15.50 26.69 -0.85
CA TRP A 248 16.67 27.00 -0.03
C TRP A 248 16.95 25.90 1.01
N ALA A 249 15.93 25.42 1.71
CA ALA A 249 16.05 24.37 2.71
C ALA A 249 16.44 23.01 2.09
N LEU A 250 15.89 22.65 0.93
CA LEU A 250 16.23 21.42 0.22
C LEU A 250 17.70 21.37 -0.19
N ALA A 251 18.28 22.49 -0.63
CA ALA A 251 19.70 22.58 -0.96
C ALA A 251 20.63 22.43 0.25
N ARG A 252 20.10 22.62 1.47
CA ARG A 252 20.86 22.67 2.75
C ARG A 252 20.36 21.66 3.78
N LEU A 253 19.69 20.59 3.39
CA LEU A 253 19.09 19.60 4.33
C LEU A 253 20.08 19.05 5.35
N HIS A 254 21.36 18.92 4.97
CA HIS A 254 22.45 18.44 5.82
C HIS A 254 22.89 19.44 6.91
N GLU A 255 22.49 20.72 6.80
CA GLU A 255 22.81 21.76 7.75
C GLU A 255 21.76 21.89 8.86
N PRO A 256 22.10 22.47 10.02
CA PRO A 256 21.11 22.85 11.03
C PRO A 256 20.27 24.03 10.52
N ILE A 257 19.04 23.75 10.11
CA ILE A 257 18.09 24.76 9.62
C ILE A 257 17.15 25.15 10.76
N GLN A 258 17.06 26.44 11.08
CA GLN A 258 16.09 26.98 12.02
C GLN A 258 14.87 27.55 11.27
N LEU A 259 13.73 27.60 11.94
CA LEU A 259 12.49 28.10 11.34
C LEU A 259 12.59 29.60 10.95
N ARG A 260 13.37 30.37 11.68
CA ARG A 260 13.65 31.80 11.35
C ARG A 260 14.41 31.92 10.04
N ASP A 261 15.37 31.01 9.77
CA ASP A 261 16.20 31.09 8.56
C ASP A 261 15.33 30.84 7.32
N MET A 262 14.33 29.93 7.43
CA MET A 262 13.34 29.72 6.38
C MET A 262 12.41 30.92 6.19
N ALA A 263 11.98 31.55 7.28
CA ALA A 263 11.10 32.72 7.21
C ALA A 263 11.81 33.95 6.60
N GLU A 264 13.10 34.10 6.84
CA GLU A 264 13.94 35.15 6.27
C GLU A 264 14.06 35.06 4.74
N GLN A 265 14.05 33.82 4.18
CA GLN A 265 14.06 33.59 2.71
C GLN A 265 12.83 34.19 2.00
N GLU A 266 11.75 34.38 2.73
CA GLU A 266 10.50 34.96 2.24
C GLU A 266 10.24 36.38 2.79
N SER A 267 11.20 36.95 3.49
CA SER A 267 11.06 38.27 4.16
C SER A 267 9.84 38.33 5.08
N MET A 268 9.55 37.22 5.79
CA MET A 268 8.39 37.07 6.67
C MET A 268 8.79 36.93 8.14
N SER A 269 7.90 37.36 9.04
CA SER A 269 7.99 36.92 10.43
C SER A 269 7.76 35.41 10.54
N VAL A 270 8.38 34.74 11.54
CA VAL A 270 8.21 33.31 11.80
C VAL A 270 6.72 32.93 11.94
N ARG A 271 5.89 33.77 12.57
CA ARG A 271 4.46 33.57 12.73
C ARG A 271 3.73 33.57 11.39
N THR A 272 4.01 34.58 10.54
CA THR A 272 3.39 34.69 9.20
C THR A 272 3.81 33.54 8.32
N PHE A 273 5.11 33.23 8.30
CA PHE A 273 5.66 32.10 7.52
C PHE A 273 5.03 30.78 7.94
N THR A 274 4.98 30.47 9.24
CA THR A 274 4.39 29.21 9.73
C THR A 274 2.93 29.04 9.34
N ARG A 275 2.13 30.12 9.39
CA ARG A 275 0.73 30.09 8.99
C ARG A 275 0.60 29.82 7.49
N ARG A 276 1.29 30.61 6.66
CA ARG A 276 1.26 30.45 5.18
C ARG A 276 1.79 29.09 4.74
N PHE A 277 2.89 28.64 5.35
CA PHE A 277 3.45 27.34 5.05
C PHE A 277 2.45 26.20 5.33
N ARG A 278 1.67 26.29 6.43
CA ARG A 278 0.61 25.31 6.71
C ARG A 278 -0.55 25.40 5.71
N GLU A 279 -0.92 26.60 5.31
CA GLU A 279 -1.96 26.82 4.31
C GLU A 279 -1.55 26.20 2.95
N GLU A 280 -0.28 26.32 2.57
CA GLU A 280 0.25 25.82 1.29
C GLU A 280 0.65 24.34 1.32
N ALA A 281 1.29 23.87 2.39
CA ALA A 281 1.89 22.54 2.48
C ALA A 281 1.06 21.54 3.32
N GLY A 282 -0.01 22.00 3.96
CA GLY A 282 -0.86 21.16 4.82
C GLY A 282 -0.23 20.75 6.16
N ILE A 283 1.08 20.99 6.36
CA ILE A 283 1.84 20.59 7.56
C ILE A 283 2.75 21.74 8.03
N SER A 284 3.26 21.65 9.26
CA SER A 284 4.19 22.67 9.76
C SER A 284 5.55 22.59 9.04
N PRO A 285 6.31 23.74 8.95
CA PRO A 285 7.64 23.75 8.36
C PRO A 285 8.60 22.75 8.99
N GLY A 286 8.54 22.56 10.31
CA GLY A 286 9.37 21.58 11.02
C GLY A 286 9.03 20.13 10.64
N GLN A 287 7.74 19.78 10.56
CA GLN A 287 7.31 18.47 10.10
C GLN A 287 7.71 18.22 8.65
N TRP A 288 7.57 19.24 7.80
CA TRP A 288 8.00 19.15 6.41
C TRP A 288 9.52 18.92 6.30
N LEU A 289 10.33 19.66 7.05
CA LEU A 289 11.79 19.50 7.06
C LEU A 289 12.20 18.08 7.49
N VAL A 290 11.57 17.55 8.56
CA VAL A 290 11.80 16.16 8.99
C VAL A 290 11.45 15.17 7.89
N ARG A 291 10.31 15.35 7.20
CA ARG A 291 9.94 14.49 6.06
C ARG A 291 10.99 14.52 4.94
N GLN A 292 11.50 15.71 4.58
CA GLN A 292 12.56 15.83 3.56
C GLN A 292 13.86 15.13 3.98
N ARG A 293 14.23 15.25 5.26
CA ARG A 293 15.41 14.56 5.81
C ARG A 293 15.25 13.03 5.84
N VAL A 294 14.05 12.54 6.16
CA VAL A 294 13.73 11.10 6.07
C VAL A 294 13.88 10.61 4.63
N GLU A 295 13.37 11.36 3.67
CA GLU A 295 13.49 11.01 2.25
C GLU A 295 14.96 11.01 1.78
N ARG A 296 15.75 12.01 2.19
CA ARG A 296 17.19 12.05 1.92
C ARG A 296 17.94 10.88 2.55
N ALA A 297 17.62 10.54 3.81
CA ALA A 297 18.22 9.38 4.48
C ALA A 297 17.89 8.07 3.75
N ARG A 298 16.66 7.91 3.27
CA ARG A 298 16.21 6.78 2.48
C ARG A 298 17.04 6.63 1.19
N GLN A 299 17.19 7.71 0.42
CA GLN A 299 17.98 7.73 -0.81
C GLN A 299 19.45 7.33 -0.55
N LEU A 300 20.05 7.88 0.52
CA LEU A 300 21.43 7.54 0.90
C LEU A 300 21.58 6.07 1.33
N LEU A 301 20.59 5.54 2.04
CA LEU A 301 20.58 4.10 2.41
C LEU A 301 20.47 3.17 1.20
N GLU A 302 19.75 3.57 0.16
CA GLU A 302 19.55 2.80 -1.07
C GLU A 302 20.76 2.89 -2.01
N SER A 303 21.38 4.06 -2.09
CA SER A 303 22.38 4.36 -3.15
C SER A 303 23.84 4.37 -2.68
N THR A 304 24.13 4.29 -1.37
CA THR A 304 25.49 4.44 -0.83
C THR A 304 25.85 3.39 0.23
N ASP A 305 27.17 3.18 0.44
CA ASP A 305 27.73 2.34 1.52
C ASP A 305 28.00 3.11 2.82
N LEU A 306 27.57 4.36 2.92
CA LEU A 306 27.77 5.19 4.09
C LEU A 306 27.26 4.49 5.37
N SER A 307 27.98 4.61 6.47
CA SER A 307 27.51 4.13 7.76
C SER A 307 26.22 4.84 8.17
N VAL A 308 25.44 4.21 9.05
CA VAL A 308 24.17 4.81 9.54
C VAL A 308 24.42 6.20 10.16
N ASP A 309 25.57 6.39 10.82
CA ASP A 309 25.96 7.67 11.41
C ASP A 309 26.33 8.73 10.35
N GLN A 310 26.94 8.32 9.25
CA GLN A 310 27.20 9.21 8.11
C GLN A 310 25.92 9.58 7.39
N VAL A 311 25.04 8.61 7.14
CA VAL A 311 23.70 8.87 6.56
C VAL A 311 22.92 9.85 7.41
N ALA A 312 22.95 9.72 8.74
CA ALA A 312 22.26 10.65 9.64
C ALA A 312 22.79 12.10 9.49
N ARG A 313 24.10 12.27 9.41
CA ARG A 313 24.71 13.59 9.17
C ARG A 313 24.34 14.15 7.81
N ASP A 314 24.52 13.37 6.75
CA ASP A 314 24.32 13.81 5.37
C ASP A 314 22.84 14.04 5.02
N ALA A 315 21.95 13.44 5.78
CA ALA A 315 20.50 13.69 5.72
C ALA A 315 20.05 14.86 6.64
N GLY A 316 20.96 15.41 7.46
CA GLY A 316 20.68 16.56 8.33
C GLY A 316 20.04 16.22 9.67
N PHE A 317 20.09 14.97 10.11
CA PHE A 317 19.77 14.60 11.48
C PHE A 317 20.96 14.87 12.39
N GLY A 318 20.71 15.51 13.51
CA GLY A 318 21.79 15.82 14.48
C GLY A 318 22.44 14.58 15.07
N THR A 319 21.70 13.46 15.14
CA THR A 319 22.19 12.18 15.68
C THR A 319 21.58 11.01 14.90
N ALA A 320 22.31 9.88 14.85
CA ALA A 320 21.75 8.64 14.30
C ALA A 320 20.53 8.12 15.09
N GLN A 321 20.45 8.44 16.38
CA GLN A 321 19.29 8.09 17.21
C GLN A 321 18.03 8.82 16.74
N SER A 322 18.12 10.13 16.49
CA SER A 322 17.01 10.92 15.94
C SER A 322 16.57 10.38 14.58
N MET A 323 17.53 10.11 13.68
CA MET A 323 17.23 9.50 12.39
C MET A 323 16.51 8.17 12.52
N ARG A 324 16.98 7.27 13.42
CA ARG A 324 16.32 5.96 13.64
C ARG A 324 14.87 6.11 14.09
N GLN A 325 14.59 7.03 15.01
CA GLN A 325 13.24 7.29 15.48
C GLN A 325 12.32 7.77 14.36
N HIS A 326 12.78 8.73 13.56
CA HIS A 326 11.99 9.28 12.46
C HIS A 326 11.79 8.27 11.31
N LEU A 327 12.82 7.48 10.97
CA LEU A 327 12.70 6.40 9.98
C LEU A 327 11.78 5.29 10.47
N GLN A 328 11.89 4.87 11.75
CA GLN A 328 11.01 3.87 12.33
C GLN A 328 9.55 4.35 12.32
N SER A 329 9.30 5.62 12.65
CA SER A 329 7.96 6.20 12.60
C SER A 329 7.40 6.29 11.17
N ALA A 330 8.25 6.64 10.19
CA ALA A 330 7.82 6.86 8.82
C ALA A 330 7.74 5.57 7.97
N LEU A 331 8.65 4.62 8.20
CA LEU A 331 8.83 3.43 7.35
C LEU A 331 8.53 2.10 8.08
N GLY A 332 8.33 2.14 9.39
CA GLY A 332 8.05 0.94 10.19
C GLY A 332 9.25 0.02 10.43
N VAL A 333 10.44 0.36 9.91
CA VAL A 333 11.65 -0.49 10.00
C VAL A 333 12.90 0.32 10.32
N PRO A 334 13.90 -0.27 11.03
CA PRO A 334 15.19 0.38 11.28
C PRO A 334 16.00 0.60 9.99
N PRO A 335 16.93 1.60 9.95
CA PRO A 335 17.77 1.91 8.77
C PRO A 335 18.54 0.72 8.21
N THR A 336 19.09 -0.15 9.07
CA THR A 336 19.84 -1.33 8.65
C THR A 336 18.98 -2.39 7.97
N VAL A 337 17.76 -2.57 8.47
CA VAL A 337 16.77 -3.47 7.85
C VAL A 337 16.31 -2.88 6.53
N TYR A 338 16.00 -1.58 6.49
CA TYR A 338 15.63 -0.87 5.27
C TYR A 338 16.70 -1.04 4.18
N ARG A 339 17.98 -0.74 4.49
CA ARG A 339 19.11 -0.91 3.53
C ARG A 339 19.17 -2.31 2.98
N ARG A 340 19.10 -3.33 3.83
CA ARG A 340 19.16 -4.74 3.40
C ARG A 340 18.04 -5.12 2.47
N THR A 341 16.85 -4.54 2.67
CA THR A 341 15.66 -4.85 1.86
C THR A 341 15.69 -4.18 0.50
N PHE A 342 16.15 -2.93 0.41
CA PHE A 342 16.05 -2.13 -0.81
C PHE A 342 17.36 -1.95 -1.57
N ARG A 343 18.48 -2.41 -1.02
CA ARG A 343 19.76 -2.43 -1.72
C ARG A 343 20.04 -3.82 -2.23
N ALA A 344 19.95 -4.02 -3.53
CA ALA A 344 20.40 -5.25 -4.16
C ALA A 344 21.91 -5.43 -3.90
N THR A 345 22.33 -6.55 -3.30
CA THR A 345 23.71 -6.98 -3.23
C THR A 345 24.19 -7.25 -4.64
N VAL A 346 24.87 -6.29 -5.25
CA VAL A 346 25.68 -6.55 -6.44
C VAL A 346 26.88 -7.39 -5.99
N GLY A 347 26.89 -8.68 -6.34
CA GLY A 347 28.11 -9.49 -6.39
C GLY A 347 28.44 -10.36 -5.19
N ALA A 348 27.89 -11.56 -5.18
CA ALA A 348 28.58 -12.73 -4.68
C ALA A 348 28.15 -13.95 -5.51
N GLY A 349 28.77 -14.19 -6.65
CA GLY A 349 28.44 -15.39 -7.42
C GLY A 349 29.05 -15.42 -8.80
N ALA A 350 30.40 -15.27 -8.93
CA ALA A 350 31.08 -15.72 -10.10
C ALA A 350 32.55 -16.05 -9.78
N VAL A 351 32.78 -17.19 -9.11
CA VAL A 351 34.04 -17.92 -9.23
C VAL A 351 33.72 -19.42 -9.26
N GLY A 352 34.03 -20.05 -10.37
CA GLY A 352 34.22 -21.50 -10.44
C GLY A 352 33.32 -22.22 -11.42
N GLY A 353 33.82 -22.54 -12.61
CA GLY A 353 33.28 -23.59 -13.46
C GLY A 353 33.59 -23.41 -14.96
N ALA A 354 34.87 -23.50 -15.34
CA ALA A 354 35.24 -23.68 -16.75
C ALA A 354 34.77 -25.07 -17.22
N GLY A 355 34.01 -25.11 -18.32
CA GLY A 355 33.64 -26.33 -19.02
C GLY A 355 33.21 -25.97 -20.42
N ALA A 356 34.16 -26.03 -21.35
CA ALA A 356 33.94 -25.83 -22.78
C ALA A 356 33.15 -27.00 -23.39
N VAL A 357 32.11 -26.73 -24.18
CA VAL A 357 31.82 -27.48 -25.41
C VAL A 357 31.17 -26.53 -26.42
N GLY A 358 31.64 -26.56 -27.64
CA GLY A 358 31.33 -25.64 -28.71
C GLY A 358 30.10 -25.97 -29.55
N GLY A 359 29.77 -25.07 -30.47
CA GLY A 359 29.24 -25.41 -31.79
C GLY A 359 27.97 -24.70 -32.20
N ALA A 360 28.11 -23.85 -33.25
CA ALA A 360 27.14 -23.48 -34.28
C ALA A 360 25.87 -22.66 -33.88
N GLY A 361 25.73 -21.40 -34.16
CA GLY A 361 25.58 -20.73 -35.45
C GLY A 361 24.17 -20.71 -36.00
N ALA A 362 23.43 -19.58 -35.79
CA ALA A 362 22.50 -19.03 -36.80
C ALA A 362 22.01 -17.64 -36.34
N ALA A 363 22.26 -16.66 -37.18
CA ALA A 363 21.79 -15.27 -37.05
C ALA A 363 20.41 -15.12 -37.66
N VAL A 364 19.47 -14.41 -37.01
CA VAL A 364 18.36 -13.74 -37.67
C VAL A 364 17.98 -12.50 -36.88
N GLY A 365 18.14 -11.35 -37.50
CA GLY A 365 17.23 -10.25 -37.70
C GLY A 365 16.76 -9.42 -36.50
N ALA A 366 17.39 -8.23 -36.38
CA ALA A 366 16.87 -7.11 -35.58
C ALA A 366 15.60 -6.51 -36.18
N GLY A 367 14.59 -6.28 -35.35
CA GLY A 367 13.41 -5.49 -35.63
C GLY A 367 13.06 -4.65 -34.42
N SER A 368 13.50 -3.39 -34.44
CA SER A 368 13.15 -2.36 -33.47
C SER A 368 11.77 -1.81 -33.74
N VAL A 369 10.92 -1.71 -32.71
CA VAL A 369 9.67 -0.92 -32.72
C VAL A 369 9.68 -0.02 -31.50
N PRO A 370 9.36 1.29 -31.64
CA PRO A 370 9.44 2.26 -30.57
C PRO A 370 8.17 2.30 -29.72
N HIS A 371 8.36 2.56 -28.42
CA HIS A 371 7.29 2.91 -27.49
C HIS A 371 6.92 4.40 -27.59
N PRO A 372 5.65 4.76 -27.38
CA PRO A 372 5.27 6.05 -26.85
C PRO A 372 5.27 6.07 -25.32
#